data_6032c92a6c1a9bd58f2adca803e4443a
#
_entry.id   6032c92a6c1a9bd58f2adca803e4443a
#
_cell.length_a   1.000
_cell.length_b   1.000
_cell.length_c   1.000
_cell.angle_alpha   90.00
_cell.angle_beta   90.00
_cell.angle_gamma   90.00
#
_symmetry.space_group_name_H-M   'P 1'
#
loop_
_entity.id
_entity.type
_entity.pdbx_description
1 polymer ?
#
loop_
_entity_poly.entity_id
_entity_poly.type
_entity_poly.pdbx_seq_one_letter_code
_entity_poly.pdbx_strand_id
1 'polypeptide(L)'
;EVTDAAAEAQAIANVLGGDASTYRELLSKESTTFVYVKRQADVDAAAEVKKLALDGVYFIADTRREYPCGQIGGQVIGYCNVDGEGITGLELQYNDILSGTPGTYTAERGEKGLPIPGGVKEETPAVDGQDIMISIDIELQEYLENRVAEAAEDMTAAGGSSVVMDAGTGEIYAIASLPYMDPSDMTSAKSSSDQVKPITQAFEPGSVFKTVSATTILEEGTMTPDDMLFCPAVIEADGYKVSDAHERSDQTFSFRQILDQSSNVGISLSVQKMTDGFTKLYEHIQKYNLCEKTGVDYPGEASGTLQPLENWATITGWNVSFGQGVAVTPLQLVRFYGALANDGVEVTPHFLVSKPQTGEVPTYDTE
;
A
#
# COMPACT_ATOMS: atom_id res chain seq x y z
N GLU A 1 6.38 40.54 23.59
CA GLU A 1 7.76 40.33 23.13
C GLU A 1 8.47 39.49 24.17
N VAL A 2 9.36 38.59 23.70
CA VAL A 2 10.27 37.83 24.59
C VAL A 2 11.21 38.81 25.28
N THR A 3 11.33 38.77 26.61
CA THR A 3 12.11 39.73 27.38
C THR A 3 13.49 39.18 27.72
N ASP A 4 13.60 37.89 28.00
CA ASP A 4 14.87 37.18 28.27
C ASP A 4 14.86 35.81 27.58
N ALA A 5 15.26 35.79 26.31
CA ALA A 5 15.26 34.57 25.49
C ALA A 5 16.13 33.43 26.10
N ALA A 6 17.15 33.74 26.89
CA ALA A 6 17.98 32.70 27.48
C ALA A 6 17.32 32.06 28.70
N ALA A 7 16.75 32.85 29.60
CA ALA A 7 16.03 32.34 30.76
C ALA A 7 14.73 31.63 30.35
N GLU A 8 13.99 32.19 29.41
CA GLU A 8 12.73 31.59 28.89
C GLU A 8 13.00 30.27 28.16
N ALA A 9 14.04 30.21 27.31
CA ALA A 9 14.45 28.97 26.65
C ALA A 9 14.81 27.85 27.62
N GLN A 10 15.53 28.20 28.71
CA GLN A 10 15.87 27.24 29.74
C GLN A 10 14.61 26.74 30.49
N ALA A 11 13.70 27.65 30.82
CA ALA A 11 12.45 27.30 31.46
C ALA A 11 11.56 26.37 30.59
N ILE A 12 11.48 26.64 29.30
CA ILE A 12 10.77 25.81 28.33
C ILE A 12 11.46 24.44 28.21
N ALA A 13 12.77 24.38 28.07
CA ALA A 13 13.53 23.14 27.98
C ALA A 13 13.34 22.24 29.22
N ASN A 14 13.26 22.81 30.38
CA ASN A 14 13.03 22.07 31.63
C ASN A 14 11.69 21.37 31.68
N VAL A 15 10.68 21.86 30.96
CA VAL A 15 9.32 21.29 30.92
C VAL A 15 9.11 20.43 29.68
N LEU A 16 9.44 20.95 28.49
CA LEU A 16 9.20 20.27 27.23
C LEU A 16 10.31 19.28 26.83
N GLY A 17 11.43 19.27 27.60
CA GLY A 17 12.64 18.58 27.19
C GLY A 17 13.34 19.27 26.01
N GLY A 18 14.38 18.61 25.48
CA GLY A 18 15.17 19.14 24.38
C GLY A 18 16.28 20.09 24.81
N ASP A 19 16.94 20.71 23.84
CA ASP A 19 18.07 21.59 24.07
C ASP A 19 17.63 23.06 24.21
N ALA A 20 17.96 23.69 25.34
CA ALA A 20 17.70 25.10 25.61
C ALA A 20 18.34 26.02 24.55
N SER A 21 19.45 25.64 23.93
CA SER A 21 20.09 26.43 22.88
C SER A 21 19.20 26.54 21.63
N THR A 22 18.52 25.48 21.27
CA THR A 22 17.52 25.44 20.13
C THR A 22 16.36 26.38 20.41
N TYR A 23 15.79 26.28 21.60
CA TYR A 23 14.69 27.19 21.99
C TYR A 23 15.13 28.65 22.02
N ARG A 24 16.35 28.92 22.54
CA ARG A 24 16.91 30.28 22.54
C ARG A 24 17.10 30.83 21.13
N GLU A 25 17.57 30.03 20.19
CA GLU A 25 17.73 30.44 18.79
C GLU A 25 16.37 30.82 18.17
N LEU A 26 15.31 30.01 18.43
CA LEU A 26 13.95 30.30 17.97
C LEU A 26 13.42 31.60 18.58
N LEU A 27 13.54 31.80 19.89
CA LEU A 27 13.04 32.97 20.61
C LEU A 27 13.80 34.26 20.27
N SER A 28 15.06 34.16 19.79
CA SER A 28 15.93 35.29 19.44
C SER A 28 15.83 35.69 17.95
N LYS A 29 14.93 35.12 17.15
CA LYS A 29 14.81 35.46 15.72
C LYS A 29 14.27 36.88 15.52
N GLU A 30 15.10 37.80 15.08
CA GLU A 30 14.74 39.21 14.81
C GLU A 30 13.98 39.40 13.49
N SER A 31 14.05 38.42 12.56
CA SER A 31 13.49 38.54 11.21
C SER A 31 12.00 38.21 11.14
N THR A 32 11.37 37.82 12.25
CA THR A 32 9.98 37.40 12.30
C THR A 32 9.31 37.81 13.60
N THR A 33 8.04 38.07 13.55
CA THR A 33 7.19 38.39 14.72
C THR A 33 6.56 37.14 15.34
N PHE A 34 6.73 35.97 14.71
CA PHE A 34 6.14 34.71 15.16
C PHE A 34 7.04 33.52 14.79
N VAL A 35 7.23 32.60 15.74
CA VAL A 35 7.88 31.31 15.53
C VAL A 35 7.14 30.23 16.32
N TYR A 36 7.02 29.05 15.75
CA TYR A 36 6.62 27.88 16.53
C TYR A 36 7.80 27.40 17.38
N VAL A 37 7.65 27.41 18.69
CA VAL A 37 8.63 26.89 19.65
C VAL A 37 8.50 25.37 19.73
N LYS A 38 7.28 24.86 19.81
CA LYS A 38 6.96 23.44 19.78
C LYS A 38 5.57 23.25 19.16
N ARG A 39 5.48 22.45 18.14
CA ARG A 39 4.22 21.95 17.58
C ARG A 39 3.79 20.68 18.28
N GLN A 40 2.49 20.45 18.39
CA GLN A 40 1.89 19.23 18.92
C GLN A 40 2.46 18.82 20.30
N ALA A 41 2.71 19.84 21.15
CA ALA A 41 3.18 19.62 22.51
C ALA A 41 2.16 18.81 23.31
N ASP A 42 2.65 17.96 24.21
CA ASP A 42 1.77 17.27 25.15
C ASP A 42 0.95 18.26 25.98
N VAL A 43 -0.34 17.92 26.20
CA VAL A 43 -1.32 18.84 26.84
C VAL A 43 -0.88 19.20 28.25
N ASP A 44 -0.38 18.22 29.03
CA ASP A 44 0.04 18.45 30.41
C ASP A 44 1.33 19.28 30.43
N ALA A 45 2.28 18.98 29.55
CA ALA A 45 3.50 19.76 29.44
C ALA A 45 3.23 21.19 28.96
N ALA A 46 2.32 21.40 28.02
CA ALA A 46 1.87 22.73 27.59
C ALA A 46 1.20 23.51 28.74
N ALA A 47 0.39 22.84 29.57
CA ALA A 47 -0.22 23.43 30.74
C ALA A 47 0.82 23.86 31.79
N GLU A 48 1.90 23.08 31.98
CA GLU A 48 3.00 23.47 32.87
C GLU A 48 3.78 24.69 32.32
N VAL A 49 4.08 24.73 31.02
CA VAL A 49 4.70 25.94 30.41
C VAL A 49 3.80 27.16 30.57
N LYS A 50 2.48 27.00 30.44
CA LYS A 50 1.51 28.09 30.61
C LYS A 50 1.55 28.68 32.03
N LYS A 51 1.79 27.86 33.06
CA LYS A 51 1.91 28.33 34.45
C LYS A 51 3.15 29.20 34.69
N LEU A 52 4.18 29.08 33.84
CA LEU A 52 5.40 29.90 33.93
C LEU A 52 5.13 31.37 33.52
N ALA A 53 4.01 31.66 32.87
CA ALA A 53 3.58 32.98 32.46
C ALA A 53 4.67 33.78 31.71
N LEU A 54 5.39 33.13 30.77
CA LEU A 54 6.48 33.69 30.01
C LEU A 54 5.99 34.76 29.03
N ASP A 55 6.69 35.87 29.00
CA ASP A 55 6.33 37.02 28.14
C ASP A 55 6.58 36.67 26.65
N GLY A 56 5.59 36.95 25.81
CA GLY A 56 5.68 36.69 24.36
C GLY A 56 5.47 35.21 23.96
N VAL A 57 5.18 34.32 24.90
CA VAL A 57 4.82 32.93 24.63
C VAL A 57 3.31 32.78 24.60
N TYR A 58 2.79 32.25 23.50
CA TYR A 58 1.37 32.03 23.27
C TYR A 58 1.08 30.56 22.99
N PHE A 59 -0.17 30.15 23.25
CA PHE A 59 -0.66 28.79 23.03
C PHE A 59 -1.76 28.81 21.99
N ILE A 60 -1.62 27.98 20.97
CA ILE A 60 -2.59 27.80 19.90
C ILE A 60 -3.03 26.35 19.98
N ALA A 61 -4.34 26.09 19.84
CA ALA A 61 -4.85 24.73 19.72
C ALA A 61 -4.24 24.05 18.49
N ASP A 62 -3.77 22.85 18.67
CA ASP A 62 -3.17 22.03 17.61
C ASP A 62 -3.72 20.60 17.72
N THR A 63 -3.64 19.84 16.63
CA THR A 63 -4.08 18.47 16.59
C THR A 63 -2.87 17.54 16.37
N ARG A 64 -2.92 16.36 16.96
CA ARG A 64 -1.91 15.33 16.74
C ARG A 64 -2.58 14.03 16.35
N ARG A 65 -2.11 13.43 15.26
CA ARG A 65 -2.55 12.09 14.87
C ARG A 65 -1.94 11.06 15.81
N GLU A 66 -2.74 10.13 16.27
CA GLU A 66 -2.30 9.02 17.11
C GLU A 66 -2.57 7.70 16.41
N TYR A 67 -1.63 6.76 16.57
CA TYR A 67 -1.65 5.44 15.94
C TYR A 67 -1.64 4.37 17.04
N PRO A 68 -2.82 4.01 17.59
CA PRO A 68 -2.91 3.14 18.76
C PRO A 68 -2.32 1.74 18.56
N CYS A 69 -2.29 1.25 17.31
CA CYS A 69 -1.74 -0.06 16.96
C CYS A 69 -0.24 0.00 16.60
N GLY A 70 0.38 1.20 16.65
CA GLY A 70 1.79 1.38 16.33
C GLY A 70 2.16 0.84 14.95
N GLN A 71 3.09 -0.12 14.92
CA GLN A 71 3.57 -0.73 13.67
C GLN A 71 2.52 -1.58 12.95
N ILE A 72 1.55 -2.19 13.70
CA ILE A 72 0.58 -3.13 13.11
C ILE A 72 -0.33 -2.39 12.11
N GLY A 73 -0.29 -2.80 10.85
CA GLY A 73 -1.00 -2.13 9.76
C GLY A 73 -0.45 -0.73 9.42
N GLY A 74 0.68 -0.32 10.02
CA GLY A 74 1.21 1.02 9.88
C GLY A 74 1.46 1.46 8.43
N GLN A 75 1.92 0.56 7.57
CA GLN A 75 2.11 0.83 6.14
C GLN A 75 0.79 1.07 5.41
N VAL A 76 -0.27 0.35 5.82
CA VAL A 76 -1.60 0.48 5.22
C VAL A 76 -2.23 1.79 5.63
N ILE A 77 -2.24 2.08 6.93
CA ILE A 77 -2.77 3.34 7.46
C ILE A 77 -1.98 4.52 6.90
N GLY A 78 -0.64 4.43 6.89
CA GLY A 78 0.21 5.55 6.52
C GLY A 78 0.40 6.53 7.67
N TYR A 79 0.87 7.74 7.38
CA TYR A 79 1.08 8.78 8.37
C TYR A 79 0.73 10.17 7.85
N CYS A 80 0.46 11.08 8.78
CA CYS A 80 0.26 12.50 8.51
C CYS A 80 1.51 13.30 8.89
N ASN A 81 1.73 14.43 8.20
CA ASN A 81 2.71 15.43 8.62
C ASN A 81 2.22 16.21 9.86
N VAL A 82 3.07 17.13 10.33
CA VAL A 82 2.76 17.98 11.49
C VAL A 82 1.55 18.92 11.28
N ASP A 83 1.16 19.16 10.04
CA ASP A 83 0.00 20.00 9.69
C ASP A 83 -1.28 19.17 9.52
N GLY A 84 -1.20 17.84 9.74
CA GLY A 84 -2.34 16.92 9.67
C GLY A 84 -2.66 16.43 8.26
N GLU A 85 -1.78 16.71 7.27
CA GLU A 85 -1.94 16.24 5.90
C GLU A 85 -1.43 14.81 5.77
N GLY A 86 -2.20 13.93 5.15
CA GLY A 86 -1.81 12.56 4.85
C GLY A 86 -0.67 12.50 3.84
N ILE A 87 0.38 11.75 4.16
CA ILE A 87 1.60 11.65 3.34
C ILE A 87 1.70 10.32 2.63
N THR A 88 1.29 9.23 3.26
CA THR A 88 1.28 7.88 2.69
C THR A 88 0.03 7.12 3.09
N GLY A 89 -0.17 5.95 2.50
CA GLY A 89 -1.21 5.02 2.88
C GLY A 89 -2.63 5.55 2.72
N LEU A 90 -3.53 5.05 3.54
CA LEU A 90 -4.93 5.47 3.55
C LEU A 90 -5.12 6.89 4.10
N GLU A 91 -4.20 7.41 4.93
CA GLU A 91 -4.18 8.81 5.34
C GLU A 91 -4.02 9.73 4.12
N LEU A 92 -3.16 9.37 3.15
CA LEU A 92 -3.02 10.12 1.89
C LEU A 92 -4.23 9.88 0.98
N GLN A 93 -4.67 8.65 0.81
CA GLN A 93 -5.77 8.28 -0.08
C GLN A 93 -7.07 8.99 0.28
N TYR A 94 -7.35 9.11 1.56
CA TYR A 94 -8.58 9.69 2.10
C TYR A 94 -8.38 11.04 2.78
N ASN A 95 -7.27 11.73 2.49
CA ASN A 95 -6.92 13.00 3.10
C ASN A 95 -8.06 14.03 3.02
N ASP A 96 -8.71 14.17 1.87
CA ASP A 96 -9.82 15.14 1.66
C ASP A 96 -11.05 14.84 2.53
N ILE A 97 -11.23 13.57 2.93
CA ILE A 97 -12.33 13.15 3.81
C ILE A 97 -11.94 13.33 5.27
N LEU A 98 -10.71 12.93 5.62
CA LEU A 98 -10.21 12.88 7.00
C LEU A 98 -9.83 14.26 7.55
N SER A 99 -9.32 15.17 6.71
CA SER A 99 -8.76 16.45 7.15
C SER A 99 -9.82 17.49 7.55
N GLY A 100 -11.05 17.38 7.04
CA GLY A 100 -12.07 18.40 7.22
C GLY A 100 -11.75 19.72 6.51
N THR A 101 -12.32 20.81 6.99
CA THR A 101 -12.10 22.15 6.42
C THR A 101 -11.63 23.11 7.51
N PRO A 102 -10.47 23.76 7.35
CA PRO A 102 -9.98 24.74 8.33
C PRO A 102 -10.94 25.92 8.49
N GLY A 103 -11.15 26.35 9.72
CA GLY A 103 -11.84 27.61 10.02
C GLY A 103 -10.96 28.81 9.73
N THR A 104 -11.58 29.98 9.61
CA THR A 104 -10.88 31.25 9.45
C THR A 104 -11.28 32.24 10.55
N TYR A 105 -10.30 32.98 11.06
CA TYR A 105 -10.51 34.03 12.05
C TYR A 105 -9.81 35.29 11.60
N THR A 106 -10.60 36.33 11.35
CA THR A 106 -10.12 37.65 10.99
C THR A 106 -10.50 38.64 12.09
N ALA A 107 -9.54 39.36 12.63
CA ALA A 107 -9.80 40.40 13.64
C ALA A 107 -8.98 41.67 13.37
N GLU A 108 -9.59 42.81 13.62
CA GLU A 108 -8.86 44.08 13.60
C GLU A 108 -7.83 44.11 14.72
N ARG A 109 -6.61 44.53 14.40
CA ARG A 109 -5.49 44.66 15.34
C ARG A 109 -5.03 46.10 15.42
N GLY A 110 -4.73 46.54 16.64
CA GLY A 110 -4.14 47.85 16.89
C GLY A 110 -2.64 47.89 16.56
N GLU A 111 -2.03 49.07 16.74
CA GLU A 111 -0.63 49.35 16.41
C GLU A 111 0.40 48.37 17.05
N LYS A 112 0.04 47.74 18.15
CA LYS A 112 0.86 46.72 18.83
C LYS A 112 0.47 45.27 18.50
N GLY A 113 -0.34 45.07 17.45
CA GLY A 113 -0.76 43.72 17.03
C GLY A 113 -1.82 43.07 17.95
N LEU A 114 -2.29 43.74 19.00
CA LEU A 114 -3.34 43.23 19.87
C LEU A 114 -4.73 43.46 19.23
N PRO A 115 -5.69 42.52 19.41
CA PRO A 115 -7.05 42.71 18.93
C PRO A 115 -7.67 43.99 19.53
N ILE A 116 -8.34 44.79 18.71
CA ILE A 116 -9.03 46.00 19.19
C ILE A 116 -10.33 45.56 19.91
N PRO A 117 -10.52 45.97 21.20
CA PRO A 117 -11.77 45.69 21.89
C PRO A 117 -12.94 46.33 21.15
N GLY A 118 -13.91 45.52 20.68
CA GLY A 118 -15.05 45.98 19.89
C GLY A 118 -14.78 46.17 18.39
N GLY A 119 -13.58 45.86 17.91
CA GLY A 119 -13.24 45.79 16.48
C GLY A 119 -14.00 44.71 15.73
N VAL A 120 -14.00 44.81 14.40
CA VAL A 120 -14.62 43.81 13.52
C VAL A 120 -13.95 42.47 13.74
N LYS A 121 -14.76 41.45 13.98
CA LYS A 121 -14.35 40.02 14.05
C LYS A 121 -15.21 39.26 13.07
N GLU A 122 -14.55 38.52 12.23
CA GLU A 122 -15.19 37.58 11.33
C GLU A 122 -14.60 36.19 11.60
N GLU A 123 -15.46 35.21 11.88
CA GLU A 123 -15.08 33.86 12.20
C GLU A 123 -15.93 32.91 11.36
N THR A 124 -15.24 32.03 10.62
CA THR A 124 -15.85 30.86 9.99
C THR A 124 -15.37 29.64 10.80
N PRO A 125 -16.26 28.89 11.45
CA PRO A 125 -15.86 27.71 12.22
C PRO A 125 -15.18 26.68 11.33
N ALA A 126 -14.23 25.94 11.90
CA ALA A 126 -13.70 24.73 11.27
C ALA A 126 -14.79 23.66 11.17
N VAL A 127 -14.70 22.82 10.15
CA VAL A 127 -15.56 21.64 9.97
C VAL A 127 -14.67 20.42 10.12
N ASP A 128 -14.99 19.55 11.07
CA ASP A 128 -14.26 18.32 11.32
C ASP A 128 -14.33 17.39 10.10
N GLY A 129 -13.28 16.59 9.90
CA GLY A 129 -13.25 15.52 8.92
C GLY A 129 -14.23 14.40 9.28
N GLN A 130 -14.40 13.47 8.36
CA GLN A 130 -15.25 12.29 8.55
C GLN A 130 -14.41 11.08 8.91
N ASP A 131 -14.98 10.19 9.72
CA ASP A 131 -14.39 8.87 9.96
C ASP A 131 -14.57 7.96 8.76
N ILE A 132 -13.66 7.03 8.59
CA ILE A 132 -13.78 5.92 7.65
C ILE A 132 -13.68 4.59 8.40
N MET A 133 -14.46 3.61 7.95
CA MET A 133 -14.32 2.22 8.38
C MET A 133 -13.62 1.46 7.27
N ILE A 134 -12.57 0.73 7.63
CA ILE A 134 -11.79 -0.07 6.70
C ILE A 134 -11.91 -1.57 7.01
N SER A 135 -11.60 -2.41 6.01
CA SER A 135 -11.75 -3.86 6.07
C SER A 135 -10.65 -4.59 6.85
N ILE A 136 -9.58 -3.90 7.26
CA ILE A 136 -8.47 -4.53 7.98
C ILE A 136 -8.95 -5.13 9.30
N ASP A 137 -8.78 -6.45 9.45
CA ASP A 137 -8.88 -7.16 10.70
C ASP A 137 -7.53 -7.08 11.42
N ILE A 138 -7.50 -6.36 12.54
CA ILE A 138 -6.24 -6.04 13.23
C ILE A 138 -5.54 -7.28 13.82
N GLU A 139 -6.30 -8.28 14.25
CA GLU A 139 -5.74 -9.52 14.80
C GLU A 139 -5.14 -10.36 13.67
N LEU A 140 -5.81 -10.45 12.53
CA LEU A 140 -5.30 -11.12 11.33
C LEU A 140 -4.10 -10.38 10.75
N GLN A 141 -4.11 -9.05 10.76
CA GLN A 141 -2.99 -8.21 10.31
C GLN A 141 -1.73 -8.48 11.14
N GLU A 142 -1.85 -8.45 12.48
CA GLU A 142 -0.74 -8.76 13.39
C GLU A 142 -0.20 -10.18 13.16
N TYR A 143 -1.11 -11.15 13.04
CA TYR A 143 -0.73 -12.53 12.77
C TYR A 143 0.04 -12.64 11.43
N LEU A 144 -0.47 -12.00 10.37
CA LEU A 144 0.15 -12.02 9.05
C LEU A 144 1.54 -11.39 9.05
N GLU A 145 1.69 -10.23 9.68
CA GLU A 145 2.98 -9.55 9.81
C GLU A 145 4.02 -10.43 10.52
N ASN A 146 3.63 -11.05 11.65
CA ASN A 146 4.49 -11.95 12.39
C ASN A 146 4.91 -13.17 11.53
N ARG A 147 3.97 -13.78 10.78
CA ARG A 147 4.29 -14.93 9.91
C ARG A 147 5.22 -14.56 8.75
N VAL A 148 5.02 -13.39 8.12
CA VAL A 148 5.89 -12.91 7.05
C VAL A 148 7.31 -12.61 7.58
N ALA A 149 7.41 -12.01 8.78
CA ALA A 149 8.69 -11.73 9.41
C ALA A 149 9.46 -13.03 9.74
N GLU A 150 8.81 -13.99 10.37
CA GLU A 150 9.39 -15.29 10.70
C GLU A 150 9.84 -16.04 9.45
N ALA A 151 9.00 -16.11 8.42
CA ALA A 151 9.36 -16.78 7.17
C ALA A 151 10.55 -16.10 6.47
N ALA A 152 10.64 -14.78 6.51
CA ALA A 152 11.77 -14.06 5.94
C ALA A 152 13.08 -14.33 6.72
N GLU A 153 13.01 -14.42 8.04
CA GLU A 153 14.15 -14.78 8.89
C GLU A 153 14.61 -16.21 8.62
N ASP A 154 13.69 -17.18 8.64
CA ASP A 154 13.99 -18.61 8.41
C ASP A 154 14.62 -18.83 7.04
N MET A 155 14.19 -18.10 6.03
CA MET A 155 14.70 -18.19 4.66
C MET A 155 15.92 -17.29 4.40
N THR A 156 16.34 -16.49 5.38
CA THR A 156 17.38 -15.45 5.20
C THR A 156 17.04 -14.53 4.01
N ALA A 157 15.76 -14.20 3.85
CA ALA A 157 15.26 -13.40 2.75
C ALA A 157 15.43 -11.90 3.02
N ALA A 158 15.67 -11.11 1.96
CA ALA A 158 15.79 -9.65 2.06
C ALA A 158 14.45 -8.96 2.36
N GLY A 159 13.33 -9.67 2.22
CA GLY A 159 11.99 -9.18 2.47
C GLY A 159 10.95 -10.26 2.21
N GLY A 160 9.70 -9.93 2.45
CA GLY A 160 8.55 -10.79 2.19
C GLY A 160 7.29 -9.96 2.15
N SER A 161 6.26 -10.47 1.51
CA SER A 161 4.94 -9.84 1.50
C SER A 161 3.83 -10.89 1.41
N SER A 162 2.65 -10.52 1.89
CA SER A 162 1.47 -11.36 1.82
C SER A 162 0.21 -10.49 1.79
N VAL A 163 -0.88 -11.01 1.25
CA VAL A 163 -2.20 -10.37 1.23
C VAL A 163 -3.29 -11.41 1.44
N VAL A 164 -4.30 -11.05 2.20
CA VAL A 164 -5.52 -11.83 2.44
C VAL A 164 -6.71 -10.98 2.04
N MET A 165 -7.49 -11.48 1.08
CA MET A 165 -8.64 -10.80 0.49
C MET A 165 -9.83 -11.74 0.47
N ASP A 166 -11.01 -11.22 0.72
CA ASP A 166 -12.27 -11.93 0.48
C ASP A 166 -12.54 -12.02 -1.03
N ALA A 167 -12.73 -13.25 -1.52
CA ALA A 167 -12.93 -13.49 -2.94
C ALA A 167 -14.30 -13.02 -3.47
N GLY A 168 -15.29 -12.90 -2.58
CA GLY A 168 -16.65 -12.51 -2.95
C GLY A 168 -16.90 -11.01 -2.87
N THR A 169 -16.21 -10.31 -1.97
CA THR A 169 -16.41 -8.87 -1.75
C THR A 169 -15.27 -8.01 -2.27
N GLY A 170 -14.04 -8.51 -2.29
CA GLY A 170 -12.82 -7.74 -2.57
C GLY A 170 -12.22 -7.04 -1.34
N GLU A 171 -12.84 -7.17 -0.17
CA GLU A 171 -12.32 -6.61 1.08
C GLU A 171 -10.93 -7.19 1.40
N ILE A 172 -9.95 -6.33 1.62
CA ILE A 172 -8.61 -6.73 2.05
C ILE A 172 -8.58 -6.78 3.57
N TYR A 173 -8.55 -7.98 4.13
CA TYR A 173 -8.56 -8.18 5.58
C TYR A 173 -7.19 -8.04 6.23
N ALA A 174 -6.12 -8.37 5.50
CA ALA A 174 -4.75 -8.17 5.96
C ALA A 174 -3.79 -8.07 4.77
N ILE A 175 -2.76 -7.24 4.91
CA ILE A 175 -1.70 -7.09 3.91
C ILE A 175 -0.39 -6.69 4.58
N ALA A 176 0.67 -7.44 4.35
CA ALA A 176 1.95 -7.26 5.00
C ALA A 176 3.10 -7.17 4.00
N SER A 177 4.09 -6.34 4.28
CA SER A 177 5.24 -6.11 3.40
C SER A 177 6.46 -5.65 4.20
N LEU A 178 7.48 -6.46 4.29
CA LEU A 178 8.75 -6.10 4.97
C LEU A 178 9.58 -5.11 4.14
N PRO A 179 10.28 -4.14 4.84
CA PRO A 179 10.27 -3.87 6.26
C PRO A 179 9.02 -3.12 6.71
N TYR A 180 8.57 -3.33 7.95
CA TYR A 180 7.40 -2.63 8.50
C TYR A 180 7.72 -1.19 8.90
N MET A 181 6.68 -0.36 8.99
CA MET A 181 6.73 1.04 9.39
C MET A 181 5.88 1.26 10.64
N ASP A 182 6.42 1.98 11.61
CA ASP A 182 5.63 2.53 12.70
C ASP A 182 5.31 4.00 12.41
N PRO A 183 4.07 4.35 12.09
CA PRO A 183 3.70 5.73 11.78
C PRO A 183 3.79 6.67 12.98
N SER A 184 3.91 6.15 14.20
CA SER A 184 4.12 6.95 15.42
C SER A 184 5.59 7.36 15.60
N ASP A 185 6.54 6.65 14.96
CA ASP A 185 7.98 6.93 15.01
C ASP A 185 8.65 6.84 13.63
N MET A 186 8.45 7.86 12.82
CA MET A 186 9.05 7.95 11.48
C MET A 186 10.57 8.15 11.50
N THR A 187 11.17 8.42 12.67
CA THR A 187 12.64 8.53 12.79
C THR A 187 13.33 7.18 12.67
N SER A 188 12.63 6.10 12.99
CA SER A 188 13.09 4.71 12.87
C SER A 188 12.77 4.08 11.50
N ALA A 189 12.08 4.78 10.62
CA ALA A 189 11.62 4.26 9.34
C ALA A 189 12.80 3.82 8.45
N LYS A 190 12.72 2.59 7.93
CA LYS A 190 13.70 2.05 6.99
C LYS A 190 13.34 2.47 5.56
N SER A 191 14.30 2.43 4.66
CA SER A 191 14.02 2.65 3.24
C SER A 191 12.94 1.69 2.75
N SER A 192 11.96 2.22 2.02
CA SER A 192 10.81 1.47 1.47
C SER A 192 9.89 0.83 2.51
N SER A 193 9.97 1.22 3.80
CA SER A 193 9.04 0.73 4.82
C SER A 193 7.63 1.33 4.69
N ASP A 194 7.48 2.38 3.90
CA ASP A 194 6.22 3.02 3.53
C ASP A 194 5.50 2.37 2.34
N GLN A 195 6.12 1.35 1.73
CA GLN A 195 5.59 0.70 0.54
C GLN A 195 4.84 -0.59 0.89
N VAL A 196 3.59 -0.69 0.46
CA VAL A 196 2.81 -1.94 0.47
C VAL A 196 3.11 -2.68 -0.83
N LYS A 197 4.19 -3.47 -0.84
CA LYS A 197 4.71 -4.14 -2.05
C LYS A 197 3.67 -4.98 -2.80
N PRO A 198 2.71 -5.67 -2.16
CA PRO A 198 1.66 -6.36 -2.89
C PRO A 198 0.84 -5.46 -3.83
N ILE A 199 0.80 -4.15 -3.58
CA ILE A 199 0.11 -3.15 -4.39
C ILE A 199 1.08 -2.41 -5.31
N THR A 200 2.26 -2.06 -4.79
CA THR A 200 3.16 -1.09 -5.42
C THR A 200 4.27 -1.71 -6.25
N GLN A 201 4.45 -3.04 -6.20
CA GLN A 201 5.60 -3.69 -6.82
C GLN A 201 5.21 -4.93 -7.63
N ALA A 202 5.49 -4.90 -8.93
CA ALA A 202 5.31 -6.05 -9.81
C ALA A 202 6.54 -6.97 -9.77
N PHE A 203 6.33 -8.26 -9.99
CA PHE A 203 7.36 -9.29 -10.05
C PHE A 203 7.00 -10.36 -11.07
N GLU A 204 7.97 -11.14 -11.53
CA GLU A 204 7.71 -12.32 -12.37
C GLU A 204 7.14 -13.45 -11.50
N PRO A 205 5.86 -13.85 -11.69
CA PRO A 205 5.18 -14.76 -10.78
C PRO A 205 5.68 -16.21 -10.83
N GLY A 206 6.34 -16.60 -11.93
CA GLY A 206 6.78 -17.98 -12.11
C GLY A 206 5.61 -18.97 -12.14
N SER A 207 5.81 -20.13 -11.54
CA SER A 207 4.88 -21.28 -11.66
C SER A 207 3.44 -21.03 -11.19
N VAL A 208 3.18 -20.06 -10.33
CA VAL A 208 1.80 -19.69 -9.96
C VAL A 208 1.02 -19.15 -11.16
N PHE A 209 1.69 -18.60 -12.16
CA PHE A 209 1.08 -18.14 -13.40
C PHE A 209 0.58 -19.25 -14.32
N LYS A 210 1.03 -20.52 -14.12
CA LYS A 210 0.54 -21.66 -14.90
C LYS A 210 -0.99 -21.86 -14.76
N THR A 211 -1.57 -21.39 -13.67
CA THR A 211 -3.04 -21.39 -13.51
C THR A 211 -3.70 -20.49 -14.55
N VAL A 212 -3.11 -19.31 -14.84
CA VAL A 212 -3.61 -18.41 -15.91
C VAL A 212 -3.59 -19.11 -17.26
N SER A 213 -2.46 -19.74 -17.62
CA SER A 213 -2.33 -20.50 -18.86
C SER A 213 -3.30 -21.69 -18.92
N ALA A 214 -3.48 -22.38 -17.80
CA ALA A 214 -4.40 -23.53 -17.72
C ALA A 214 -5.86 -23.08 -17.88
N THR A 215 -6.27 -21.97 -17.23
CA THR A 215 -7.60 -21.39 -17.40
C THR A 215 -7.84 -21.03 -18.86
N THR A 216 -6.89 -20.37 -19.52
CA THR A 216 -6.93 -20.06 -20.95
C THR A 216 -7.16 -21.32 -21.81
N ILE A 217 -6.37 -22.38 -21.59
CA ILE A 217 -6.43 -23.65 -22.34
C ILE A 217 -7.80 -24.33 -22.16
N LEU A 218 -8.34 -24.30 -20.95
CA LEU A 218 -9.65 -24.87 -20.61
C LEU A 218 -10.79 -24.07 -21.20
N GLU A 219 -10.76 -22.72 -21.13
CA GLU A 219 -11.77 -21.85 -21.74
C GLU A 219 -11.80 -21.97 -23.26
N GLU A 220 -10.65 -22.10 -23.91
CA GLU A 220 -10.54 -22.33 -25.35
C GLU A 220 -10.93 -23.78 -25.76
N GLY A 221 -11.22 -24.64 -24.79
CA GLY A 221 -11.62 -26.02 -25.03
C GLY A 221 -10.56 -26.89 -25.73
N THR A 222 -9.28 -26.48 -25.66
CA THR A 222 -8.18 -27.16 -26.35
C THR A 222 -7.82 -28.48 -25.71
N MET A 223 -7.90 -28.55 -24.39
CA MET A 223 -7.64 -29.75 -23.61
C MET A 223 -8.63 -29.90 -22.48
N THR A 224 -8.93 -31.13 -22.12
CA THR A 224 -9.59 -31.51 -20.87
C THR A 224 -8.54 -31.87 -19.82
N PRO A 225 -8.87 -31.92 -18.53
CA PRO A 225 -7.91 -32.30 -17.47
C PRO A 225 -7.23 -33.65 -17.65
N ASP A 226 -7.87 -34.57 -18.36
CA ASP A 226 -7.41 -35.95 -18.54
C ASP A 226 -6.74 -36.20 -19.90
N ASP A 227 -6.70 -35.20 -20.78
CA ASP A 227 -6.01 -35.30 -22.08
C ASP A 227 -4.52 -35.46 -21.90
N MET A 228 -3.97 -36.46 -22.62
CA MET A 228 -2.57 -36.82 -22.53
C MET A 228 -1.71 -36.03 -23.51
N LEU A 229 -0.54 -35.56 -23.05
CA LEU A 229 0.43 -34.84 -23.85
C LEU A 229 1.83 -35.46 -23.64
N PHE A 230 2.54 -35.75 -24.72
CA PHE A 230 3.93 -36.13 -24.65
C PHE A 230 4.80 -34.89 -24.34
N CYS A 231 5.53 -34.95 -23.26
CA CYS A 231 6.40 -33.92 -22.72
C CYS A 231 7.85 -34.40 -22.71
N PRO A 232 8.67 -34.04 -23.69
CA PRO A 232 10.09 -34.37 -23.65
C PRO A 232 10.75 -33.69 -22.45
N ALA A 233 11.93 -34.18 -22.06
CA ALA A 233 12.70 -33.61 -20.95
C ALA A 233 13.11 -32.17 -21.20
N VAL A 234 13.35 -31.80 -22.47
CA VAL A 234 13.78 -30.47 -22.91
C VAL A 234 13.11 -30.14 -24.24
N ILE A 235 12.66 -28.91 -24.40
CA ILE A 235 12.25 -28.33 -25.68
C ILE A 235 13.18 -27.18 -26.03
N GLU A 236 13.33 -26.91 -27.33
CA GLU A 236 14.26 -25.89 -27.83
C GLU A 236 13.58 -25.02 -28.90
N ALA A 237 13.70 -23.71 -28.76
CA ALA A 237 13.26 -22.72 -29.74
C ALA A 237 14.15 -21.48 -29.67
N ASP A 238 14.33 -20.82 -30.81
CA ASP A 238 15.07 -19.55 -30.94
C ASP A 238 16.50 -19.61 -30.36
N GLY A 239 17.12 -20.82 -30.29
CA GLY A 239 18.45 -21.06 -29.70
C GLY A 239 18.45 -21.20 -28.18
N TYR A 240 17.29 -21.22 -27.52
CA TYR A 240 17.13 -21.39 -26.07
C TYR A 240 16.46 -22.72 -25.73
N LYS A 241 16.76 -23.20 -24.54
CA LYS A 241 16.20 -24.46 -24.01
C LYS A 241 15.28 -24.19 -22.84
N VAL A 242 14.17 -24.89 -22.80
CA VAL A 242 13.25 -24.94 -21.66
C VAL A 242 13.21 -26.37 -21.12
N SER A 243 13.38 -26.49 -19.81
CA SER A 243 13.24 -27.74 -19.05
C SER A 243 12.41 -27.50 -17.80
N ASP A 244 11.99 -28.55 -17.16
CA ASP A 244 11.37 -28.47 -15.84
C ASP A 244 12.40 -28.17 -14.75
N ALA A 245 11.95 -27.74 -13.58
CA ALA A 245 12.82 -27.38 -12.46
C ALA A 245 13.64 -28.58 -11.94
N HIS A 246 13.09 -29.80 -12.07
CA HIS A 246 13.75 -31.02 -11.72
C HIS A 246 14.06 -31.82 -12.98
N GLU A 247 15.27 -32.38 -13.04
CA GLU A 247 15.66 -33.27 -14.15
C GLU A 247 14.74 -34.48 -14.21
N ARG A 248 14.28 -34.84 -15.42
CA ARG A 248 13.47 -36.01 -15.70
C ARG A 248 13.74 -36.54 -17.09
N SER A 249 13.30 -37.76 -17.34
CA SER A 249 13.23 -38.33 -18.71
C SER A 249 11.99 -37.83 -19.46
N ASP A 250 11.92 -38.16 -20.75
CA ASP A 250 10.72 -37.95 -21.54
C ASP A 250 9.54 -38.70 -20.92
N GLN A 251 8.40 -38.04 -20.81
CA GLN A 251 7.19 -38.59 -20.19
C GLN A 251 5.95 -38.13 -20.94
N THR A 252 4.86 -38.87 -20.73
CA THR A 252 3.52 -38.42 -21.16
C THR A 252 2.72 -38.13 -19.93
N PHE A 253 2.23 -36.87 -19.82
CA PHE A 253 1.44 -36.38 -18.69
C PHE A 253 -0.01 -36.14 -19.13
N SER A 254 -0.96 -36.37 -18.23
CA SER A 254 -2.27 -35.74 -18.38
C SER A 254 -2.13 -34.23 -18.13
N PHE A 255 -3.10 -33.43 -18.63
CA PHE A 255 -3.06 -31.99 -18.39
C PHE A 255 -3.09 -31.66 -16.88
N ARG A 256 -3.82 -32.45 -16.08
CA ARG A 256 -3.80 -32.38 -14.62
C ARG A 256 -2.38 -32.61 -14.07
N GLN A 257 -1.69 -33.64 -14.55
CA GLN A 257 -0.32 -33.95 -14.11
C GLN A 257 0.68 -32.87 -14.51
N ILE A 258 0.47 -32.17 -15.64
CA ILE A 258 1.31 -31.01 -16.03
C ILE A 258 1.28 -29.93 -14.94
N LEU A 259 0.12 -29.66 -14.35
CA LEU A 259 0.00 -28.71 -13.25
C LEU A 259 0.52 -29.28 -11.94
N ASP A 260 0.17 -30.51 -11.59
CA ASP A 260 0.64 -31.18 -10.36
C ASP A 260 2.16 -31.24 -10.27
N GLN A 261 2.83 -31.56 -11.40
CA GLN A 261 4.29 -31.61 -11.50
C GLN A 261 4.92 -30.24 -11.78
N SER A 262 4.08 -29.21 -11.93
CA SER A 262 4.54 -27.86 -12.30
C SER A 262 5.47 -27.87 -13.54
N SER A 263 5.12 -28.67 -14.57
CA SER A 263 5.95 -28.83 -15.76
C SER A 263 5.96 -27.57 -16.62
N ASN A 264 7.12 -26.94 -16.78
CA ASN A 264 7.34 -25.82 -17.70
C ASN A 264 7.17 -26.28 -19.15
N VAL A 265 7.75 -27.44 -19.49
CA VAL A 265 7.63 -28.04 -20.82
C VAL A 265 6.18 -28.37 -21.14
N GLY A 266 5.49 -29.02 -20.20
CA GLY A 266 4.10 -29.42 -20.39
C GLY A 266 3.18 -28.24 -20.64
N ILE A 267 3.25 -27.18 -19.83
CA ILE A 267 2.36 -26.02 -20.01
C ILE A 267 2.68 -25.25 -21.30
N SER A 268 3.99 -25.09 -21.65
CA SER A 268 4.41 -24.44 -22.89
C SER A 268 3.86 -25.14 -24.12
N LEU A 269 3.97 -26.47 -24.18
CA LEU A 269 3.43 -27.28 -25.27
C LEU A 269 1.89 -27.28 -25.29
N SER A 270 1.24 -27.21 -24.12
CA SER A 270 -0.22 -27.12 -24.03
C SER A 270 -0.71 -25.80 -24.61
N VAL A 271 -0.06 -24.68 -24.30
CA VAL A 271 -0.36 -23.36 -24.91
C VAL A 271 -0.13 -23.42 -26.42
N GLN A 272 0.99 -23.97 -26.87
CA GLN A 272 1.30 -24.07 -28.31
C GLN A 272 0.34 -24.97 -29.07
N LYS A 273 -0.36 -25.91 -28.40
CA LYS A 273 -1.38 -26.78 -29.01
C LYS A 273 -2.64 -26.04 -29.38
N MET A 274 -2.97 -24.91 -28.72
CA MET A 274 -4.11 -24.07 -29.12
C MET A 274 -3.88 -23.49 -30.52
N THR A 275 -4.95 -23.32 -31.28
CA THR A 275 -4.90 -22.52 -32.51
C THR A 275 -4.54 -21.08 -32.14
N ASP A 276 -3.48 -20.54 -32.72
CA ASP A 276 -2.92 -19.22 -32.38
C ASP A 276 -2.65 -19.06 -30.87
N GLY A 277 -2.07 -20.10 -30.24
CA GLY A 277 -1.99 -20.26 -28.79
C GLY A 277 -1.34 -19.11 -28.05
N PHE A 278 -0.30 -18.49 -28.60
CA PHE A 278 0.34 -17.33 -27.98
C PHE A 278 -0.53 -16.07 -28.07
N THR A 279 -1.26 -15.89 -29.17
CA THR A 279 -2.27 -14.82 -29.30
C THR A 279 -3.38 -15.01 -28.28
N LYS A 280 -3.88 -16.24 -28.16
CA LYS A 280 -4.93 -16.58 -27.17
C LYS A 280 -4.46 -16.34 -25.74
N LEU A 281 -3.24 -16.79 -25.40
CA LEU A 281 -2.69 -16.53 -24.07
C LEU A 281 -2.59 -15.02 -23.79
N TYR A 282 -2.10 -14.24 -24.76
CA TYR A 282 -2.01 -12.78 -24.64
C TYR A 282 -3.38 -12.13 -24.44
N GLU A 283 -4.37 -12.49 -25.24
CA GLU A 283 -5.75 -11.98 -25.15
C GLU A 283 -6.40 -12.32 -23.80
N HIS A 284 -6.18 -13.53 -23.28
CA HIS A 284 -6.72 -13.95 -22.00
C HIS A 284 -6.02 -13.27 -20.81
N ILE A 285 -4.69 -13.04 -20.89
CA ILE A 285 -3.99 -12.25 -19.86
C ILE A 285 -4.63 -10.85 -19.75
N GLN A 286 -4.98 -10.22 -20.90
CA GLN A 286 -5.67 -8.94 -20.90
C GLN A 286 -7.12 -9.07 -20.41
N LYS A 287 -7.86 -10.10 -20.86
CA LYS A 287 -9.24 -10.39 -20.42
C LYS A 287 -9.34 -10.58 -18.91
N TYR A 288 -8.32 -11.17 -18.29
CA TYR A 288 -8.25 -11.34 -16.84
C TYR A 288 -7.67 -10.12 -16.12
N ASN A 289 -7.58 -8.97 -16.76
CA ASN A 289 -7.06 -7.70 -16.24
C ASN A 289 -5.69 -7.84 -15.55
N LEU A 290 -4.91 -8.87 -15.90
CA LEU A 290 -3.55 -9.04 -15.44
C LEU A 290 -2.65 -8.01 -16.15
N CYS A 291 -1.69 -7.45 -15.45
CA CYS A 291 -0.85 -6.33 -15.87
C CYS A 291 -1.57 -4.96 -15.93
N GLU A 292 -2.83 -4.88 -15.56
CA GLU A 292 -3.58 -3.64 -15.40
C GLU A 292 -3.77 -3.33 -13.90
N LYS A 293 -4.02 -2.06 -13.57
CA LYS A 293 -4.33 -1.68 -12.19
C LYS A 293 -5.62 -2.35 -11.73
N THR A 294 -5.65 -2.80 -10.48
CA THR A 294 -6.84 -3.43 -9.91
C THR A 294 -7.92 -2.43 -9.54
N GLY A 295 -7.55 -1.15 -9.41
CA GLY A 295 -8.43 -0.10 -8.91
C GLY A 295 -8.56 -0.06 -7.40
N VAL A 296 -7.63 -0.71 -6.68
CA VAL A 296 -7.61 -0.66 -5.21
C VAL A 296 -7.53 0.78 -4.73
N ASP A 297 -8.28 1.11 -3.70
CA ASP A 297 -8.34 2.39 -3.04
C ASP A 297 -7.09 2.67 -2.17
N TYR A 298 -5.92 2.59 -2.82
CA TYR A 298 -4.61 2.80 -2.20
C TYR A 298 -3.68 3.57 -3.15
N PRO A 299 -2.88 4.54 -2.66
CA PRO A 299 -2.01 5.33 -3.52
C PRO A 299 -0.82 4.52 -4.05
N GLY A 300 -0.37 4.86 -5.25
CA GLY A 300 0.86 4.31 -5.81
C GLY A 300 0.73 2.89 -6.38
N GLU A 301 -0.49 2.44 -6.71
CA GLU A 301 -0.70 1.14 -7.34
C GLU A 301 0.11 1.01 -8.63
N ALA A 302 0.88 -0.07 -8.73
CA ALA A 302 1.62 -0.44 -9.93
C ALA A 302 0.76 -1.27 -10.88
N SER A 303 0.86 -0.99 -12.18
CA SER A 303 0.46 -1.93 -13.21
C SER A 303 1.55 -2.99 -13.38
N GLY A 304 1.18 -4.14 -13.94
CA GLY A 304 2.15 -5.14 -14.38
C GLY A 304 2.84 -4.74 -15.70
N THR A 305 3.57 -5.68 -16.27
CA THR A 305 4.23 -5.50 -17.56
C THR A 305 4.10 -6.77 -18.39
N LEU A 306 3.60 -6.63 -19.59
CA LEU A 306 3.56 -7.68 -20.59
C LEU A 306 4.10 -7.09 -21.91
N GLN A 307 5.07 -7.78 -22.52
CA GLN A 307 5.61 -7.36 -23.79
C GLN A 307 4.55 -7.43 -24.89
N PRO A 308 4.42 -6.44 -25.80
CA PRO A 308 3.48 -6.50 -26.91
C PRO A 308 3.64 -7.78 -27.74
N LEU A 309 2.51 -8.35 -28.18
CA LEU A 309 2.46 -9.66 -28.84
C LEU A 309 3.32 -9.73 -30.11
N GLU A 310 3.41 -8.63 -30.86
CA GLU A 310 4.23 -8.54 -32.07
C GLU A 310 5.74 -8.77 -31.83
N ASN A 311 6.18 -8.68 -30.59
CA ASN A 311 7.56 -8.91 -30.17
C ASN A 311 7.79 -10.33 -29.63
N TRP A 312 6.76 -11.20 -29.63
CA TRP A 312 6.90 -12.55 -29.08
C TRP A 312 7.54 -13.48 -30.11
N ALA A 313 8.72 -14.00 -29.75
CA ALA A 313 9.27 -15.21 -30.35
C ALA A 313 8.66 -16.46 -29.67
N THR A 314 8.93 -17.65 -30.21
CA THR A 314 8.42 -18.90 -29.59
C THR A 314 8.86 -19.04 -28.15
N ILE A 315 10.12 -18.73 -27.87
CA ILE A 315 10.66 -18.80 -26.50
C ILE A 315 9.95 -17.80 -25.55
N THR A 316 9.56 -16.63 -26.03
CA THR A 316 8.80 -15.63 -25.25
C THR A 316 7.44 -16.20 -24.84
N GLY A 317 6.70 -16.76 -25.81
CA GLY A 317 5.40 -17.40 -25.53
C GLY A 317 5.50 -18.55 -24.54
N TRP A 318 6.55 -19.37 -24.64
CA TRP A 318 6.82 -20.42 -23.66
C TRP A 318 7.11 -19.83 -22.28
N ASN A 319 7.99 -18.84 -22.16
CA ASN A 319 8.33 -18.21 -20.89
C ASN A 319 7.09 -17.60 -20.22
N VAL A 320 6.27 -16.85 -20.95
CA VAL A 320 5.05 -16.26 -20.41
C VAL A 320 4.09 -17.35 -19.91
N SER A 321 4.01 -18.52 -20.58
CA SER A 321 3.11 -19.60 -20.18
C SER A 321 3.37 -20.15 -18.78
N PHE A 322 4.61 -20.00 -18.25
CA PHE A 322 4.96 -20.38 -16.89
C PHE A 322 5.40 -19.21 -16.00
N GLY A 323 5.05 -17.96 -16.40
CA GLY A 323 5.16 -16.78 -15.57
C GLY A 323 6.54 -16.13 -15.56
N GLN A 324 7.31 -16.24 -16.63
CA GLN A 324 8.53 -15.48 -16.90
C GLN A 324 8.32 -14.55 -18.11
N GLY A 325 8.98 -13.39 -18.13
CA GLY A 325 8.75 -12.38 -19.17
C GLY A 325 7.39 -11.68 -19.07
N VAL A 326 6.68 -11.88 -17.98
CA VAL A 326 5.48 -11.16 -17.56
C VAL A 326 5.66 -10.75 -16.10
N ALA A 327 5.32 -9.52 -15.75
CA ALA A 327 5.36 -9.07 -14.37
C ALA A 327 3.96 -8.61 -13.93
N VAL A 328 3.55 -9.06 -12.74
CA VAL A 328 2.26 -8.73 -12.12
C VAL A 328 2.45 -8.41 -10.64
N THR A 329 1.56 -7.65 -10.05
CA THR A 329 1.59 -7.47 -8.60
C THR A 329 0.98 -8.68 -7.88
N PRO A 330 1.36 -8.96 -6.62
CA PRO A 330 0.69 -9.97 -5.82
C PRO A 330 -0.82 -9.74 -5.72
N LEU A 331 -1.28 -8.48 -5.66
CA LEU A 331 -2.70 -8.15 -5.59
C LEU A 331 -3.44 -8.53 -6.88
N GLN A 332 -2.84 -8.31 -8.06
CA GLN A 332 -3.40 -8.76 -9.34
C GLN A 332 -3.58 -10.28 -9.39
N LEU A 333 -2.59 -11.03 -8.88
CA LEU A 333 -2.72 -12.49 -8.78
C LEU A 333 -3.83 -12.90 -7.82
N VAL A 334 -3.90 -12.28 -6.65
CA VAL A 334 -4.95 -12.60 -5.65
C VAL A 334 -6.34 -12.30 -6.23
N ARG A 335 -6.52 -11.20 -6.97
CA ARG A 335 -7.76 -10.87 -7.67
C ARG A 335 -8.13 -11.96 -8.68
N PHE A 336 -7.19 -12.37 -9.54
CA PHE A 336 -7.42 -13.46 -10.50
C PHE A 336 -7.80 -14.78 -9.81
N TYR A 337 -7.06 -15.19 -8.76
CA TYR A 337 -7.40 -16.39 -8.00
C TYR A 337 -8.72 -16.26 -7.24
N GLY A 338 -9.05 -15.05 -6.79
CA GLY A 338 -10.34 -14.72 -6.20
C GLY A 338 -11.48 -14.97 -7.18
N ALA A 339 -11.35 -14.54 -8.44
CA ALA A 339 -12.33 -14.79 -9.48
C ALA A 339 -12.54 -16.29 -9.72
N LEU A 340 -11.48 -17.11 -9.73
CA LEU A 340 -11.62 -18.57 -9.82
C LEU A 340 -12.39 -19.18 -8.64
N ALA A 341 -12.26 -18.59 -7.45
CA ALA A 341 -12.98 -19.03 -6.26
C ALA A 341 -14.41 -18.47 -6.17
N ASN A 342 -14.74 -17.46 -6.97
CA ASN A 342 -15.99 -16.72 -6.98
C ASN A 342 -16.77 -16.92 -8.30
N ASP A 343 -16.86 -18.16 -8.76
CA ASP A 343 -17.61 -18.57 -9.96
C ASP A 343 -17.23 -17.78 -11.25
N GLY A 344 -16.00 -17.29 -11.33
CA GLY A 344 -15.48 -16.51 -12.46
C GLY A 344 -15.76 -15.00 -12.36
N VAL A 345 -16.34 -14.54 -11.27
CA VAL A 345 -16.60 -13.10 -11.05
C VAL A 345 -15.41 -12.44 -10.39
N GLU A 346 -14.80 -11.49 -11.08
CA GLU A 346 -13.72 -10.67 -10.57
C GLU A 346 -14.28 -9.49 -9.75
N VAL A 347 -13.68 -9.21 -8.60
CA VAL A 347 -14.08 -8.12 -7.71
C VAL A 347 -12.94 -7.11 -7.54
N THR A 348 -13.27 -5.85 -7.34
CA THR A 348 -12.27 -4.80 -7.08
C THR A 348 -11.77 -4.90 -5.65
N PRO A 349 -10.44 -5.13 -5.43
CA PRO A 349 -9.85 -5.10 -4.11
C PRO A 349 -10.00 -3.72 -3.46
N HIS A 350 -10.32 -3.68 -2.16
CA HIS A 350 -10.52 -2.40 -1.47
C HIS A 350 -10.33 -2.49 0.03
N PHE A 351 -10.12 -1.31 0.66
CA PHE A 351 -10.03 -1.13 2.09
C PHE A 351 -11.26 -0.42 2.68
N LEU A 352 -11.85 0.55 1.97
CA LEU A 352 -12.97 1.34 2.51
C LEU A 352 -14.26 0.51 2.52
N VAL A 353 -14.82 0.33 3.71
CA VAL A 353 -16.11 -0.38 3.91
C VAL A 353 -17.27 0.63 4.02
N SER A 354 -17.09 1.69 4.78
CA SER A 354 -18.14 2.71 4.94
C SER A 354 -17.61 4.03 5.52
N LYS A 355 -18.47 5.07 5.43
CA LYS A 355 -18.31 6.35 6.11
C LYS A 355 -19.36 6.44 7.20
N PRO A 356 -19.02 6.19 8.48
CA PRO A 356 -20.01 6.01 9.56
C PRO A 356 -20.92 7.23 9.80
N GLN A 357 -20.41 8.46 9.65
CA GLN A 357 -21.21 9.68 9.90
C GLN A 357 -22.30 9.90 8.86
N THR A 358 -22.09 9.50 7.62
CA THR A 358 -23.06 9.65 6.53
C THR A 358 -23.85 8.39 6.25
N GLY A 359 -23.36 7.23 6.73
CA GLY A 359 -23.88 5.90 6.39
C GLY A 359 -23.63 5.50 4.93
N GLU A 360 -22.73 6.21 4.23
CA GLU A 360 -22.35 5.91 2.86
C GLU A 360 -21.52 4.61 2.82
N VAL A 361 -21.95 3.67 1.98
CA VAL A 361 -21.23 2.44 1.67
C VAL A 361 -20.77 2.56 0.22
N PRO A 362 -19.46 2.48 -0.05
CA PRO A 362 -18.95 2.53 -1.42
C PRO A 362 -19.49 1.37 -2.25
N THR A 363 -19.59 1.58 -3.55
CA THR A 363 -19.90 0.52 -4.52
C THR A 363 -18.64 0.23 -5.32
N TYR A 364 -18.25 -1.02 -5.39
CA TYR A 364 -17.09 -1.48 -6.14
C TYR A 364 -17.54 -2.28 -7.35
N ASP A 365 -16.82 -2.12 -8.45
CA ASP A 365 -17.14 -2.81 -9.69
C ASP A 365 -16.83 -4.30 -9.58
N THR A 366 -17.64 -5.12 -10.26
CA THR A 366 -17.45 -6.56 -10.45
C THR A 366 -17.48 -6.86 -11.94
N GLU A 367 -16.60 -7.70 -12.45
CA GLU A 367 -16.48 -8.09 -13.85
C GLU A 367 -16.55 -9.61 -14.06
#